data_8690c68314fb1ae0b6f51f6442a6f3c8
#
_entry.id   8690c68314fb1ae0b6f51f6442a6f3c8
#
_cell.length_a   1.000
_cell.length_b   1.000
_cell.length_c   1.000
_cell.angle_alpha   90.00
_cell.angle_beta   90.00
_cell.angle_gamma   90.00
#
_symmetry.space_group_name_H-M   'P 1'
#
loop_
_entity.id
_entity.type
_entity.pdbx_description
1 polymer ?
#
loop_
_entity_poly.entity_id
_entity_poly.type
_entity_poly.pdbx_seq_one_letter_code
_entity_poly.pdbx_strand_id
1 'polypeptide(L)'
;MRQALMTLAATLSIALAWSPAHAHHSHFYDECKTITIEGRVESAAFKNPHNLIVLRLDDGTAFAVDWVNVTWLTRAGVIRAAKGAVVPGARLAVTGYLIRDAATIPKFKGVVDPNTVEARLLRRVDDSFSWGMPPRSTSPNCDR
;
A
#
# COMPACT_ATOMS: atom_id res chain seq x y z
N MET A 1 -10.13 0.53 -52.16
CA MET A 1 -9.63 -0.51 -51.26
C MET A 1 -8.53 -0.06 -50.32
N ARG A 2 -7.49 0.71 -50.73
CA ARG A 2 -6.41 1.20 -49.83
C ARG A 2 -6.89 2.12 -48.71
N GLN A 3 -7.87 3.02 -48.96
CA GLN A 3 -8.40 3.93 -47.96
C GLN A 3 -9.22 3.22 -46.86
N ALA A 4 -9.97 2.19 -47.21
CA ALA A 4 -10.75 1.40 -46.25
C ALA A 4 -9.86 0.60 -45.28
N LEU A 5 -8.72 0.11 -45.77
CA LEU A 5 -7.73 -0.58 -44.93
C LEU A 5 -7.02 0.36 -43.94
N MET A 6 -6.72 1.60 -44.36
CA MET A 6 -6.11 2.60 -43.47
C MET A 6 -7.08 3.05 -42.37
N THR A 7 -8.36 3.20 -42.66
CA THR A 7 -9.37 3.59 -41.66
C THR A 7 -9.59 2.45 -40.63
N LEU A 8 -9.61 1.21 -41.08
CA LEU A 8 -9.75 0.06 -40.20
C LEU A 8 -8.55 -0.11 -39.24
N ALA A 9 -7.33 0.12 -39.76
CA ALA A 9 -6.12 0.07 -38.92
C ALA A 9 -6.06 1.18 -37.87
N ALA A 10 -6.52 2.38 -38.19
CA ALA A 10 -6.57 3.52 -37.27
C ALA A 10 -7.60 3.32 -36.15
N THR A 11 -8.78 2.79 -36.47
CA THR A 11 -9.81 2.50 -35.44
C THR A 11 -9.42 1.36 -34.51
N LEU A 12 -8.73 0.35 -35.00
CA LEU A 12 -8.24 -0.76 -34.19
C LEU A 12 -7.13 -0.30 -33.22
N SER A 13 -6.27 0.62 -33.65
CA SER A 13 -5.20 1.17 -32.79
C SER A 13 -5.76 2.01 -31.64
N ILE A 14 -6.85 2.76 -31.84
CA ILE A 14 -7.49 3.56 -30.79
C ILE A 14 -8.21 2.65 -29.78
N ALA A 15 -8.80 1.56 -30.21
CA ALA A 15 -9.47 0.60 -29.30
C ALA A 15 -8.49 -0.12 -28.36
N LEU A 16 -7.26 -0.40 -28.83
CA LEU A 16 -6.21 -1.00 -27.99
C LEU A 16 -5.60 -0.02 -26.97
N ALA A 17 -5.66 1.31 -27.23
CA ALA A 17 -5.12 2.31 -26.32
C ALA A 17 -6.01 2.57 -25.09
N TRP A 18 -7.25 2.07 -25.08
CA TRP A 18 -8.21 2.27 -23.98
C TRP A 18 -8.34 1.07 -23.05
N SER A 19 -7.41 0.15 -23.06
CA SER A 19 -7.34 -0.86 -22.00
C SER A 19 -6.96 -0.15 -20.72
N PRO A 20 -7.85 -0.03 -19.71
CA PRO A 20 -7.46 0.53 -18.42
C PRO A 20 -6.38 -0.37 -17.84
N ALA A 21 -5.17 0.17 -17.70
CA ALA A 21 -4.12 -0.51 -16.97
C ALA A 21 -4.53 -0.53 -15.48
N HIS A 22 -5.28 -1.56 -15.10
CA HIS A 22 -5.59 -1.83 -13.69
C HIS A 22 -4.32 -2.32 -12.99
N ALA A 23 -3.48 -1.37 -12.60
CA ALA A 23 -2.39 -1.63 -11.68
C ALA A 23 -2.98 -1.78 -10.26
N HIS A 24 -3.75 -2.85 -10.02
CA HIS A 24 -4.29 -3.16 -8.71
C HIS A 24 -3.27 -3.99 -7.94
N HIS A 25 -2.55 -3.35 -7.04
CA HIS A 25 -1.73 -4.02 -6.02
C HIS A 25 -2.58 -4.72 -4.94
N SER A 26 -3.90 -4.50 -4.94
CA SER A 26 -4.85 -5.05 -3.98
C SER A 26 -4.93 -6.59 -3.93
N HIS A 27 -4.41 -7.28 -4.94
CA HIS A 27 -4.39 -8.75 -4.96
C HIS A 27 -3.47 -9.39 -3.91
N PHE A 28 -2.54 -8.63 -3.34
CA PHE A 28 -1.57 -9.15 -2.37
C PHE A 28 -2.05 -9.04 -0.93
N TYR A 29 -3.04 -8.20 -0.68
CA TYR A 29 -3.56 -7.92 0.66
C TYR A 29 -4.98 -8.46 0.80
N ASP A 30 -5.30 -8.94 1.99
CA ASP A 30 -6.62 -9.46 2.30
C ASP A 30 -7.50 -8.32 2.83
N GLU A 31 -8.27 -7.71 1.93
CA GLU A 31 -9.18 -6.62 2.29
C GLU A 31 -10.24 -7.02 3.31
N CYS A 32 -10.41 -8.32 3.54
CA CYS A 32 -11.31 -8.86 4.54
C CYS A 32 -10.64 -9.05 5.91
N LYS A 33 -9.31 -8.92 5.98
CA LYS A 33 -8.52 -9.03 7.21
C LYS A 33 -7.89 -7.70 7.58
N THR A 34 -8.71 -6.83 8.16
CA THR A 34 -8.21 -5.60 8.75
C THR A 34 -7.59 -5.87 10.10
N ILE A 35 -6.38 -5.35 10.30
CA ILE A 35 -5.70 -5.38 11.59
C ILE A 35 -5.27 -3.97 12.02
N THR A 36 -5.13 -3.77 13.31
CA THR A 36 -4.45 -2.61 13.87
C THR A 36 -3.27 -3.12 14.69
N ILE A 37 -2.09 -2.63 14.36
CA ILE A 37 -0.86 -2.91 15.09
C ILE A 37 -0.31 -1.62 15.68
N GLU A 38 0.32 -1.73 16.83
CA GLU A 38 1.01 -0.63 17.48
C GLU A 38 2.42 -1.06 17.84
N GLY A 39 3.40 -0.21 17.51
CA GLY A 39 4.79 -0.53 17.76
C GLY A 39 5.71 0.68 17.57
N ARG A 40 7.00 0.45 17.80
CA ARG A 40 8.04 1.46 17.57
C ARG A 40 8.64 1.29 16.18
N VAL A 41 8.86 2.41 15.51
CA VAL A 41 9.58 2.43 14.24
C VAL A 41 11.01 1.96 14.50
N GLU A 42 11.39 0.86 13.87
CA GLU A 42 12.77 0.38 13.84
C GLU A 42 13.52 1.01 12.68
N SER A 43 12.89 1.07 11.50
CA SER A 43 13.42 1.74 10.33
C SER A 43 12.30 2.25 9.43
N ALA A 44 12.61 3.25 8.60
CA ALA A 44 11.69 3.76 7.60
C ALA A 44 12.45 4.17 6.33
N ALA A 45 11.96 3.73 5.19
CA ALA A 45 12.47 4.08 3.87
C ALA A 45 11.38 4.79 3.07
N PHE A 46 11.56 6.08 2.83
CA PHE A 46 10.67 6.88 1.99
C PHE A 46 11.12 6.81 0.54
N LYS A 47 10.37 6.06 -0.27
CA LYS A 47 10.72 5.80 -1.67
C LYS A 47 9.49 5.55 -2.56
N ASN A 48 9.69 5.45 -3.85
CA ASN A 48 8.73 4.95 -4.82
C ASN A 48 9.09 3.48 -5.15
N PRO A 49 8.14 2.61 -5.50
CA PRO A 49 6.70 2.86 -5.58
C PRO A 49 5.99 2.88 -4.22
N HIS A 50 6.60 2.42 -3.14
CA HIS A 50 6.02 2.33 -1.80
C HIS A 50 7.01 2.77 -0.74
N ASN A 51 6.54 3.46 0.30
CA ASN A 51 7.31 3.64 1.53
C ASN A 51 7.26 2.35 2.34
N LEU A 52 8.38 1.96 2.89
CA LEU A 52 8.49 0.78 3.74
C LEU A 52 8.89 1.20 5.16
N ILE A 53 8.10 0.78 6.13
CA ILE A 53 8.36 1.03 7.55
C ILE A 53 8.46 -0.32 8.24
N VAL A 54 9.45 -0.52 9.10
CA VAL A 54 9.53 -1.66 9.99
C VAL A 54 9.10 -1.21 11.38
N LEU A 55 8.03 -1.83 11.89
CA LEU A 55 7.55 -1.65 13.25
C LEU A 55 7.94 -2.85 14.10
N ARG A 56 8.46 -2.58 15.30
CA ARG A 56 8.64 -3.59 16.33
C ARG A 56 7.61 -3.40 17.43
N LEU A 57 6.80 -4.43 17.65
CA LEU A 57 5.81 -4.50 18.70
C LEU A 57 6.47 -4.75 20.05
N ASP A 58 5.73 -4.54 21.13
CA ASP A 58 6.25 -4.69 22.50
C ASP A 58 6.60 -6.16 22.83
N ASP A 59 5.99 -7.14 22.15
CA ASP A 59 6.32 -8.57 22.24
C ASP A 59 7.56 -8.99 21.43
N GLY A 60 8.19 -8.05 20.75
CA GLY A 60 9.34 -8.27 19.88
C GLY A 60 9.00 -8.66 18.45
N THR A 61 7.74 -8.86 18.10
CA THR A 61 7.32 -9.16 16.73
C THR A 61 7.60 -7.97 15.80
N ALA A 62 8.20 -8.23 14.64
CA ALA A 62 8.40 -7.22 13.62
C ALA A 62 7.29 -7.29 12.55
N PHE A 63 6.82 -6.13 12.13
CA PHE A 63 5.92 -5.98 11.00
C PHE A 63 6.54 -5.08 9.94
N ALA A 64 6.45 -5.51 8.68
CA ALA A 64 6.69 -4.64 7.54
C ALA A 64 5.40 -3.88 7.20
N VAL A 65 5.46 -2.57 7.17
CA VAL A 65 4.33 -1.72 6.80
C VAL A 65 4.58 -1.14 5.43
N ASP A 66 3.77 -1.57 4.46
CA ASP A 66 3.71 -1.03 3.12
C ASP A 66 2.79 0.20 3.13
N TRP A 67 3.34 1.36 2.83
CA TRP A 67 2.60 2.62 2.89
C TRP A 67 2.69 3.36 1.57
N VAL A 68 1.77 4.28 1.35
CA VAL A 68 1.71 5.11 0.15
C VAL A 68 3.06 5.72 -0.21
N ASN A 69 3.32 5.89 -1.50
CA ASN A 69 4.62 6.36 -2.00
C ASN A 69 4.89 7.86 -1.73
N VAL A 70 6.15 8.24 -1.90
CA VAL A 70 6.61 9.62 -1.74
C VAL A 70 5.85 10.61 -2.62
N THR A 71 5.55 10.23 -3.86
CA THR A 71 4.84 11.10 -4.81
C THR A 71 3.44 11.46 -4.30
N TRP A 72 2.71 10.49 -3.73
CA TRP A 72 1.40 10.73 -3.13
C TRP A 72 1.47 11.66 -1.91
N LEU A 73 2.40 11.42 -0.98
CA LEU A 73 2.58 12.25 0.20
C LEU A 73 2.99 13.69 -0.17
N THR A 74 3.79 13.83 -1.24
CA THR A 74 4.19 15.14 -1.75
C THR A 74 3.01 15.90 -2.35
N ARG A 75 2.20 15.24 -3.19
CA ARG A 75 1.00 15.83 -3.78
C ARG A 75 -0.03 16.22 -2.73
N ALA A 76 -0.15 15.43 -1.67
CA ALA A 76 -1.01 15.74 -0.53
C ALA A 76 -0.44 16.84 0.39
N GLY A 77 0.77 17.34 0.14
CA GLY A 77 1.42 18.37 0.96
C GLY A 77 1.90 17.90 2.33
N VAL A 78 1.87 16.58 2.61
CA VAL A 78 2.14 16.03 3.95
C VAL A 78 3.50 15.35 4.09
N ILE A 79 4.31 15.29 3.05
CA ILE A 79 5.59 14.54 3.05
C ILE A 79 6.54 14.98 4.18
N ARG A 80 6.61 16.27 4.49
CA ARG A 80 7.47 16.79 5.55
C ARG A 80 6.99 16.33 6.93
N ALA A 81 5.69 16.45 7.19
CA ALA A 81 5.08 15.97 8.43
C ALA A 81 5.23 14.46 8.59
N ALA A 82 5.00 13.69 7.51
CA ALA A 82 5.18 12.26 7.48
C ALA A 82 6.62 11.84 7.83
N LYS A 83 7.61 12.49 7.21
CA LYS A 83 9.04 12.22 7.52
C LYS A 83 9.43 12.59 8.96
N GLY A 84 8.80 13.62 9.53
CA GLY A 84 9.02 14.00 10.93
C GLY A 84 8.32 13.06 11.93
N ALA A 85 7.19 12.49 11.53
CA ALA A 85 6.42 11.59 12.38
C ALA A 85 6.96 10.15 12.38
N VAL A 86 7.43 9.68 11.22
CA VAL A 86 7.87 8.30 11.01
C VAL A 86 9.40 8.24 11.08
N VAL A 87 9.92 8.37 12.29
CA VAL A 87 11.35 8.32 12.59
C VAL A 87 11.65 7.16 13.54
N PRO A 88 12.86 6.58 13.51
CA PRO A 88 13.23 5.51 14.44
C PRO A 88 12.93 5.88 15.90
N GLY A 89 12.33 4.94 16.64
CA GLY A 89 11.89 5.12 18.01
C GLY A 89 10.49 5.73 18.18
N ALA A 90 9.91 6.36 17.16
CA ALA A 90 8.54 6.86 17.21
C ALA A 90 7.55 5.71 17.40
N ARG A 91 6.51 5.91 18.20
CA ARG A 91 5.43 4.93 18.39
C ARG A 91 4.29 5.23 17.41
N LEU A 92 3.96 4.25 16.60
CA LEU A 92 2.91 4.36 15.59
C LEU A 92 1.82 3.33 15.83
N ALA A 93 0.58 3.73 15.55
CA ALA A 93 -0.54 2.84 15.36
C ALA A 93 -0.86 2.80 13.85
N VAL A 94 -0.89 1.60 13.30
CA VAL A 94 -1.14 1.36 11.87
C VAL A 94 -2.34 0.45 11.73
N THR A 95 -3.34 0.91 11.00
CA THR A 95 -4.51 0.13 10.63
C THR A 95 -4.48 -0.13 9.13
N GLY A 96 -4.64 -1.38 8.74
CA GLY A 96 -4.54 -1.76 7.34
C GLY A 96 -4.95 -3.21 7.09
N TYR A 97 -4.58 -3.69 5.90
CA TYR A 97 -4.87 -5.03 5.46
C TYR A 97 -3.65 -5.93 5.60
N LEU A 98 -3.85 -7.10 6.20
CA LEU A 98 -2.79 -8.09 6.30
C LEU A 98 -2.49 -8.68 4.91
N ILE A 99 -1.22 -9.01 4.66
CA ILE A 99 -0.87 -9.73 3.43
C ILE A 99 -1.57 -11.09 3.40
N ARG A 100 -2.02 -11.49 2.22
CA ARG A 100 -2.46 -12.87 1.97
C ARG A 100 -1.26 -13.79 2.10
N ASP A 101 -1.51 -15.09 2.24
CA ASP A 101 -0.47 -16.09 2.34
C ASP A 101 0.69 -15.81 1.35
N ALA A 102 1.86 -15.47 1.91
CA ALA A 102 3.06 -15.15 1.14
C ALA A 102 3.49 -16.30 0.21
N ALA A 103 3.10 -17.55 0.52
CA ALA A 103 3.35 -18.71 -0.33
C ALA A 103 2.58 -18.66 -1.65
N THR A 104 1.47 -17.93 -1.71
CA THR A 104 0.65 -17.77 -2.93
C THR A 104 1.16 -16.67 -3.86
N ILE A 105 2.19 -15.90 -3.43
CA ILE A 105 2.72 -14.76 -4.18
C ILE A 105 4.18 -15.04 -4.58
N PRO A 106 4.43 -15.82 -5.65
CA PRO A 106 5.79 -16.26 -6.01
C PRO A 106 6.77 -15.11 -6.27
N LYS A 107 6.26 -13.95 -6.73
CA LYS A 107 7.08 -12.77 -7.05
C LYS A 107 7.69 -12.10 -5.82
N PHE A 108 7.15 -12.34 -4.64
CA PHE A 108 7.60 -11.76 -3.39
C PHE A 108 8.29 -12.79 -2.48
N LYS A 109 8.45 -14.03 -2.97
CA LYS A 109 9.09 -15.10 -2.21
C LYS A 109 10.51 -14.68 -1.81
N GLY A 110 10.75 -14.53 -0.52
CA GLY A 110 12.02 -14.06 0.04
C GLY A 110 12.16 -12.54 0.16
N VAL A 111 11.16 -11.76 -0.28
CA VAL A 111 11.18 -10.28 -0.20
C VAL A 111 10.10 -9.77 0.76
N VAL A 112 9.05 -10.53 0.99
CA VAL A 112 7.89 -10.14 1.80
C VAL A 112 7.90 -10.94 3.10
N ASP A 113 8.00 -10.22 4.21
CA ASP A 113 7.77 -10.78 5.53
C ASP A 113 6.29 -11.20 5.64
N PRO A 114 5.95 -12.40 6.16
CA PRO A 114 4.56 -12.82 6.36
C PRO A 114 3.77 -11.86 7.25
N ASN A 115 4.46 -11.07 8.09
CA ASN A 115 3.86 -10.00 8.89
C ASN A 115 3.88 -8.67 8.13
N THR A 116 3.34 -8.62 6.91
CA THR A 116 3.26 -7.38 6.13
C THR A 116 1.85 -6.83 6.13
N VAL A 117 1.73 -5.52 6.35
CA VAL A 117 0.47 -4.78 6.38
C VAL A 117 0.51 -3.66 5.35
N GLU A 118 -0.49 -3.60 4.47
CA GLU A 118 -0.75 -2.40 3.67
C GLU A 118 -1.45 -1.36 4.55
N ALA A 119 -0.75 -0.29 4.89
CA ALA A 119 -1.27 0.75 5.76
C ALA A 119 -2.32 1.60 5.04
N ARG A 120 -3.52 1.66 5.62
CA ARG A 120 -4.63 2.53 5.18
C ARG A 120 -4.75 3.77 6.07
N LEU A 121 -4.47 3.60 7.36
CA LEU A 121 -4.37 4.69 8.33
C LEU A 121 -3.09 4.51 9.13
N LEU A 122 -2.28 5.55 9.21
CA LEU A 122 -1.10 5.63 10.04
C LEU A 122 -1.23 6.82 10.98
N ARG A 123 -1.07 6.58 12.26
CA ARG A 123 -1.19 7.59 13.31
C ARG A 123 -0.01 7.49 14.27
N ARG A 124 0.53 8.62 14.66
CA ARG A 124 1.46 8.69 15.78
C ARG A 124 0.69 8.59 17.09
N VAL A 125 1.17 7.83 18.04
CA VAL A 125 0.43 7.57 19.29
C VAL A 125 0.29 8.84 20.14
N ASP A 126 1.22 9.79 20.02
CA ASP A 126 1.16 11.09 20.65
C ASP A 126 0.21 12.10 19.96
N ASP A 127 -0.55 11.64 18.95
CA ASP A 127 -1.50 12.40 18.13
C ASP A 127 -0.89 13.59 17.36
N SER A 128 0.42 13.69 17.28
CA SER A 128 1.11 14.75 16.52
C SER A 128 0.99 14.59 14.99
N PHE A 129 0.59 13.40 14.52
CA PHE A 129 0.43 13.10 13.10
C PHE A 129 -0.59 11.99 12.88
N SER A 130 -1.46 12.21 11.91
CA SER A 130 -2.36 11.17 11.39
C SER A 130 -2.55 11.35 9.89
N TRP A 131 -2.49 10.27 9.12
CA TRP A 131 -2.71 10.30 7.69
C TRP A 131 -3.35 9.02 7.17
N GLY A 132 -4.30 9.20 6.28
CA GLY A 132 -5.06 8.11 5.68
C GLY A 132 -6.49 8.04 6.20
N MET A 133 -7.18 6.99 5.80
CA MET A 133 -8.54 6.68 6.25
C MET A 133 -8.56 5.24 6.75
N PRO A 134 -9.32 4.95 7.82
CA PRO A 134 -9.48 3.57 8.24
C PRO A 134 -10.04 2.72 7.09
N PRO A 135 -9.65 1.45 6.99
CA PRO A 135 -10.18 0.54 5.99
C PRO A 135 -11.71 0.49 6.10
N ARG A 136 -12.38 0.38 4.96
CA ARG A 136 -13.82 0.11 4.97
C ARG A 136 -14.02 -1.33 5.43
N SER A 137 -14.83 -1.53 6.45
CA SER A 137 -15.11 -2.84 7.05
C SER A 137 -15.91 -3.80 6.15
N THR A 138 -16.33 -3.34 4.97
CA THR A 138 -17.16 -4.11 4.05
C THR A 138 -16.64 -3.97 2.63
N SER A 139 -15.65 -4.79 2.27
CA SER A 139 -15.45 -5.07 0.84
C SER A 139 -16.59 -5.99 0.39
N PRO A 140 -17.27 -5.69 -0.73
CA PRO A 140 -18.36 -6.55 -1.25
C PRO A 140 -17.87 -7.96 -1.62
N ASN A 141 -16.57 -8.22 -1.54
CA ASN A 141 -15.95 -9.51 -1.83
C ASN A 141 -15.67 -10.35 -0.56
N CYS A 142 -16.01 -9.86 0.64
CA CYS A 142 -15.68 -10.56 1.89
C CYS A 142 -16.71 -11.62 2.29
N ASP A 143 -17.90 -11.60 1.70
CA ASP A 143 -19.00 -12.50 2.02
C ASP A 143 -19.13 -13.68 1.05
N ARG A 144 -18.08 -13.97 0.27
CA ARG A 144 -18.08 -15.07 -0.73
C ARG A 144 -17.12 -16.18 -0.35
#